data_3bab3cce837ced3a60374785ea03f0b3
#
_entry.id   3bab3cce837ced3a60374785ea03f0b3
#
_cell.length_a   1.000
_cell.length_b   1.000
_cell.length_c   1.000
_cell.angle_alpha   90.00
_cell.angle_beta   90.00
_cell.angle_gamma   90.00
#
_symmetry.space_group_name_H-M   'P 1'
#
loop_
_entity.id
_entity.type
_entity.pdbx_description
1 polymer ?
#
loop_
_entity_poly.entity_id
_entity_poly.type
_entity_poly.pdbx_seq_one_letter_code
_entity_poly.pdbx_strand_id
1 'polypeptide(L)'
;MANRQQPSSMPIHKYGRYEQVDIPDRTWPHKRVTTAPRWLSTDLRDGNQALIDPMSPERKRRMFDQLVKMGYKEIEVGFPASGQTDFDFVRSIIEEPGAIPDDVTISVLTQAREDLIERTVESLKGARRATVHLYNATAPVFRRVVFRGSKDDIKQIAVDGTRLVMEYAEKLLGPETEFGYQYSPEIFTDTELDFALEVCEAVMDVWQPGPGREIILNLPATVERSTPSTHADRFEWMGRNLSRREHVCLSVHPHNDRGTAVAAAELALMAGADRIEGCLFGQGERTGNVDLVTLGMNLFSQGVDPQIDFSDIDEIRRVWEYCNQMEVHPRHPYVGDLVYTSFSGSHQDAIKKGFDAMEADAAAKGVTVDDIEWAVPYLPIDPKDVGRSYEAVIRVNSQSGKGGIAYVLKNDHKLDLPRRMQIEFSKLIQAKTDAEGGEVTGGDIWAVFQDEYLPNPENPWGRVQVKNNQSTTDTDGVDTLKVEATVDGQDTVLTGSGNGPISAFFDALQSIGIDVRLLDYQEHTMSEGASAQAASYIECAIDGKVLWGIGIDANTTRASLKAVVSAVNRAAR
;
A
#
# COMPACT_ATOMS: atom_id res chain seq x y z
N MET A 1 5.97 13.43 40.40
CA MET A 1 6.03 14.42 39.33
C MET A 1 6.05 13.68 38.01
N ALA A 2 5.20 14.05 37.04
CA ALA A 2 5.24 13.43 35.73
C ALA A 2 6.61 13.70 35.09
N ASN A 3 7.24 12.66 34.52
CA ASN A 3 8.47 12.79 33.77
C ASN A 3 8.24 13.74 32.59
N ARG A 4 8.87 14.91 32.59
CA ARG A 4 8.83 15.87 31.49
C ARG A 4 10.14 15.80 30.71
N GLN A 5 10.02 15.84 29.39
CA GLN A 5 11.17 15.97 28.52
C GLN A 5 11.87 17.31 28.79
N GLN A 6 13.20 17.31 28.74
CA GLN A 6 14.01 18.52 28.86
C GLN A 6 14.02 19.25 27.51
N PRO A 7 14.19 20.60 27.51
CA PRO A 7 14.40 21.36 26.29
C PRO A 7 15.58 20.81 25.48
N SER A 8 15.43 20.75 24.15
CA SER A 8 16.52 20.35 23.26
C SER A 8 17.52 21.50 23.06
N SER A 9 18.73 21.15 22.60
CA SER A 9 19.74 22.13 22.18
C SER A 9 19.51 22.71 20.77
N MET A 10 18.41 22.31 20.10
CA MET A 10 18.11 22.78 18.75
C MET A 10 17.82 24.30 18.73
N PRO A 11 18.29 25.03 17.69
CA PRO A 11 18.18 26.51 17.64
C PRO A 11 16.76 26.95 17.22
N ILE A 12 15.75 26.64 18.03
CA ILE A 12 14.32 26.91 17.74
C ILE A 12 14.02 28.41 17.54
N HIS A 13 14.87 29.30 18.07
CA HIS A 13 14.74 30.76 17.92
C HIS A 13 14.86 31.23 16.45
N LYS A 14 15.39 30.39 15.54
CA LYS A 14 15.47 30.72 14.10
C LYS A 14 14.11 30.64 13.40
N TYR A 15 13.12 30.00 14.02
CA TYR A 15 11.86 29.66 13.39
C TYR A 15 10.70 30.36 14.05
N GLY A 16 10.02 31.23 13.29
CA GLY A 16 8.80 31.90 13.72
C GLY A 16 7.60 30.97 13.71
N ARG A 17 6.59 31.29 14.49
CA ARG A 17 5.28 30.64 14.41
C ARG A 17 4.59 31.09 13.13
N TYR A 18 3.93 30.16 12.45
CA TYR A 18 3.11 30.49 11.29
C TYR A 18 1.85 31.24 11.75
N GLU A 19 1.49 32.29 11.02
CA GLU A 19 0.31 33.11 11.35
C GLU A 19 -0.98 32.31 11.14
N GLN A 20 -1.89 32.44 12.10
CA GLN A 20 -3.22 31.86 11.99
C GLN A 20 -4.13 32.79 11.19
N VAL A 21 -5.09 32.24 10.49
CA VAL A 21 -6.12 33.00 9.78
C VAL A 21 -7.21 33.38 10.79
N ASP A 22 -7.57 34.66 10.83
CA ASP A 22 -8.71 35.10 11.65
C ASP A 22 -10.04 34.80 10.95
N ILE A 23 -10.58 33.64 11.26
CA ILE A 23 -11.86 33.12 10.74
C ILE A 23 -12.61 32.41 11.87
N PRO A 24 -13.16 33.18 12.85
CA PRO A 24 -13.76 32.61 14.05
C PRO A 24 -15.01 31.78 13.76
N ASP A 25 -15.70 32.07 12.65
CA ASP A 25 -16.93 31.42 12.18
C ASP A 25 -16.66 30.38 11.07
N ARG A 26 -15.48 29.77 11.05
CA ARG A 26 -15.12 28.74 10.05
C ARG A 26 -16.14 27.62 10.00
N THR A 27 -16.47 27.15 8.79
CA THR A 27 -17.48 26.13 8.57
C THR A 27 -16.90 24.78 8.15
N TRP A 28 -15.68 24.76 7.62
CA TRP A 28 -15.08 23.55 7.05
C TRP A 28 -15.00 22.37 8.04
N PRO A 29 -14.77 22.51 9.36
CA PRO A 29 -14.67 21.37 10.26
C PRO A 29 -15.98 20.56 10.38
N HIS A 30 -17.12 21.13 9.97
CA HIS A 30 -18.42 20.47 10.00
C HIS A 30 -18.81 19.87 8.65
N LYS A 31 -18.00 20.06 7.61
CA LYS A 31 -18.26 19.53 6.27
C LYS A 31 -17.60 18.16 6.09
N ARG A 32 -18.07 17.43 5.09
CA ARG A 32 -17.50 16.15 4.65
C ARG A 32 -17.33 16.18 3.15
N VAL A 33 -16.30 15.48 2.67
CA VAL A 33 -16.16 15.22 1.24
C VAL A 33 -17.12 14.09 0.90
N THR A 34 -18.07 14.34 0.01
CA THR A 34 -19.12 13.38 -0.39
C THR A 34 -19.05 13.00 -1.87
N THR A 35 -18.21 13.69 -2.63
CA THR A 35 -17.99 13.46 -4.07
C THR A 35 -16.52 13.64 -4.38
N ALA A 36 -16.03 12.96 -5.44
CA ALA A 36 -14.68 13.16 -5.90
C ALA A 36 -14.41 14.63 -6.28
N PRO A 37 -13.23 15.17 -6.00
CA PRO A 37 -12.79 16.43 -6.59
C PRO A 37 -12.47 16.24 -8.07
N ARG A 38 -12.24 17.33 -8.78
CA ARG A 38 -11.47 17.26 -10.04
C ARG A 38 -10.03 16.91 -9.70
N TRP A 39 -9.40 16.11 -10.56
CA TRP A 39 -8.03 15.64 -10.37
C TRP A 39 -7.14 16.14 -11.50
N LEU A 40 -6.02 16.78 -11.14
CA LEU A 40 -4.93 17.03 -12.06
C LEU A 40 -3.72 16.20 -11.63
N SER A 41 -3.22 15.32 -12.51
CA SER A 41 -1.90 14.74 -12.33
C SER A 41 -0.83 15.71 -12.82
N THR A 42 0.17 15.96 -11.99
CA THR A 42 1.38 16.73 -12.32
C THR A 42 2.63 15.85 -12.44
N ASP A 43 2.47 14.52 -12.54
CA ASP A 43 3.58 13.56 -12.63
C ASP A 43 4.56 13.88 -13.75
N LEU A 44 4.04 14.28 -14.93
CA LEU A 44 4.85 14.57 -16.13
C LEU A 44 5.51 15.95 -16.13
N ARG A 45 5.12 16.83 -15.22
CA ARG A 45 5.72 18.16 -15.05
C ARG A 45 6.46 18.25 -13.72
N ASP A 46 5.76 18.39 -12.61
CA ASP A 46 6.35 18.64 -11.28
C ASP A 46 7.05 17.39 -10.72
N GLY A 47 6.44 16.22 -10.92
CA GLY A 47 7.06 14.94 -10.60
C GLY A 47 8.33 14.69 -11.41
N ASN A 48 8.26 14.86 -12.73
CA ASN A 48 9.40 14.66 -13.63
C ASN A 48 10.52 15.67 -13.40
N GLN A 49 10.19 16.93 -13.11
CA GLN A 49 11.17 17.99 -12.85
C GLN A 49 12.11 17.65 -11.67
N ALA A 50 11.63 16.90 -10.70
CA ALA A 50 12.34 16.54 -9.48
C ALA A 50 13.18 15.26 -9.62
N LEU A 51 13.16 14.58 -10.76
CA LEU A 51 13.95 13.37 -10.99
C LEU A 51 15.41 13.70 -11.27
N ILE A 52 16.32 12.91 -10.68
CA ILE A 52 17.76 12.97 -10.99
C ILE A 52 17.99 12.61 -12.47
N ASP A 53 17.26 11.59 -12.95
CA ASP A 53 17.20 11.20 -14.36
C ASP A 53 15.79 11.45 -14.90
N PRO A 54 15.52 12.63 -15.51
CA PRO A 54 14.21 12.96 -16.06
C PRO A 54 13.71 11.90 -17.05
N MET A 55 12.41 11.72 -17.12
CA MET A 55 11.81 10.71 -17.99
C MET A 55 12.18 10.94 -19.46
N SER A 56 12.62 9.87 -20.11
CA SER A 56 12.73 9.82 -21.58
C SER A 56 11.33 9.98 -22.22
N PRO A 57 11.24 10.36 -23.50
CA PRO A 57 9.95 10.43 -24.20
C PRO A 57 9.13 9.14 -24.09
N GLU A 58 9.77 7.97 -24.11
CA GLU A 58 9.11 6.67 -23.94
C GLU A 58 8.52 6.52 -22.54
N ARG A 59 9.29 6.86 -21.48
CA ARG A 59 8.80 6.81 -20.08
C ARG A 59 7.67 7.82 -19.86
N LYS A 60 7.78 9.04 -20.43
CA LYS A 60 6.71 10.05 -20.40
C LYS A 60 5.44 9.53 -21.05
N ARG A 61 5.56 8.92 -22.24
CA ARG A 61 4.41 8.34 -22.94
C ARG A 61 3.75 7.24 -22.12
N ARG A 62 4.53 6.32 -21.56
CA ARG A 62 3.99 5.24 -20.73
C ARG A 62 3.29 5.76 -19.47
N MET A 63 3.83 6.80 -18.84
CA MET A 63 3.17 7.45 -17.70
C MET A 63 1.87 8.12 -18.13
N PHE A 64 1.86 8.84 -19.25
CA PHE A 64 0.66 9.47 -19.79
C PHE A 64 -0.45 8.45 -20.07
N ASP A 65 -0.11 7.35 -20.76
CA ASP A 65 -1.07 6.28 -21.07
C ASP A 65 -1.62 5.62 -19.78
N GLN A 66 -0.79 5.47 -18.76
CA GLN A 66 -1.23 4.94 -17.46
C GLN A 66 -2.21 5.90 -16.76
N LEU A 67 -1.93 7.19 -16.75
CA LEU A 67 -2.82 8.19 -16.15
C LEU A 67 -4.18 8.24 -16.87
N VAL A 68 -4.17 8.19 -18.20
CA VAL A 68 -5.40 8.08 -19.01
C VAL A 68 -6.17 6.80 -18.69
N LYS A 69 -5.48 5.66 -18.60
CA LYS A 69 -6.08 4.36 -18.25
C LYS A 69 -6.73 4.39 -16.86
N MET A 70 -6.13 5.07 -15.90
CA MET A 70 -6.69 5.24 -14.55
C MET A 70 -7.92 6.15 -14.50
N GLY A 71 -8.18 6.94 -15.55
CA GLY A 71 -9.34 7.83 -15.63
C GLY A 71 -9.05 9.31 -15.38
N TYR A 72 -7.79 9.73 -15.25
CA TYR A 72 -7.47 11.16 -15.16
C TYR A 72 -7.97 11.93 -16.38
N LYS A 73 -8.66 13.05 -16.13
CA LYS A 73 -9.22 13.93 -17.17
C LYS A 73 -8.45 15.22 -17.35
N GLU A 74 -7.58 15.55 -16.41
CA GLU A 74 -6.65 16.67 -16.49
C GLU A 74 -5.25 16.16 -16.17
N ILE A 75 -4.29 16.39 -17.10
CA ILE A 75 -2.90 15.93 -16.99
C ILE A 75 -1.98 17.07 -17.39
N GLU A 76 -1.11 17.51 -16.46
CA GLU A 76 -0.08 18.50 -16.77
C GLU A 76 1.14 17.81 -17.37
N VAL A 77 1.30 17.97 -18.68
CA VAL A 77 2.20 17.15 -19.51
C VAL A 77 3.62 17.68 -19.63
N GLY A 78 3.88 18.89 -19.16
CA GLY A 78 5.24 19.43 -19.15
C GLY A 78 5.32 20.95 -19.06
N PHE A 79 6.57 21.43 -19.22
CA PHE A 79 6.91 22.85 -19.34
C PHE A 79 7.59 23.08 -20.70
N PRO A 80 6.84 23.23 -21.80
CA PRO A 80 7.37 23.24 -23.17
C PRO A 80 8.44 24.31 -23.43
N ALA A 81 8.37 25.43 -22.71
CA ALA A 81 9.35 26.50 -22.83
C ALA A 81 10.66 26.24 -22.09
N SER A 82 10.70 25.25 -21.17
CA SER A 82 11.92 24.93 -20.41
C SER A 82 12.95 24.15 -21.24
N GLY A 83 12.51 23.42 -22.26
CA GLY A 83 13.41 22.62 -23.10
C GLY A 83 12.74 21.96 -24.30
N GLN A 84 13.55 21.57 -25.26
CA GLN A 84 13.08 20.95 -26.51
C GLN A 84 12.39 19.62 -26.27
N THR A 85 12.89 18.81 -25.32
CA THR A 85 12.31 17.49 -24.98
C THR A 85 10.85 17.61 -24.53
N ASP A 86 10.53 18.59 -23.68
CA ASP A 86 9.16 18.83 -23.23
C ASP A 86 8.27 19.33 -24.35
N PHE A 87 8.78 20.25 -25.17
CA PHE A 87 8.07 20.75 -26.34
C PHE A 87 7.75 19.61 -27.31
N ASP A 88 8.74 18.80 -27.67
CA ASP A 88 8.58 17.68 -28.61
C ASP A 88 7.62 16.60 -28.06
N PHE A 89 7.66 16.34 -26.76
CA PHE A 89 6.71 15.41 -26.13
C PHE A 89 5.27 15.91 -26.25
N VAL A 90 5.00 17.17 -25.93
CA VAL A 90 3.66 17.77 -26.07
C VAL A 90 3.20 17.69 -27.52
N ARG A 91 4.07 18.02 -28.47
CA ARG A 91 3.74 17.90 -29.90
C ARG A 91 3.44 16.46 -30.29
N SER A 92 4.24 15.50 -29.85
CA SER A 92 4.09 14.10 -30.22
C SER A 92 2.73 13.53 -29.81
N ILE A 93 2.23 13.83 -28.61
CA ILE A 93 0.93 13.33 -28.14
C ILE A 93 -0.26 14.05 -28.81
N ILE A 94 -0.08 15.32 -29.23
CA ILE A 94 -1.12 16.06 -29.97
C ILE A 94 -1.21 15.58 -31.43
N GLU A 95 -0.07 15.34 -32.09
CA GLU A 95 0.01 14.96 -33.49
C GLU A 95 -0.34 13.49 -33.75
N GLU A 96 -0.24 12.63 -32.73
CA GLU A 96 -0.61 11.22 -32.84
C GLU A 96 -2.13 11.05 -32.69
N PRO A 97 -2.83 10.57 -33.73
CA PRO A 97 -4.27 10.40 -33.66
C PRO A 97 -4.71 9.43 -32.55
N GLY A 98 -5.57 9.90 -31.66
CA GLY A 98 -6.12 9.10 -30.57
C GLY A 98 -5.20 8.93 -29.34
N ALA A 99 -4.03 9.55 -29.33
CA ALA A 99 -3.16 9.52 -28.15
C ALA A 99 -3.81 10.25 -26.95
N ILE A 100 -4.46 11.37 -27.20
CA ILE A 100 -5.23 12.11 -26.19
C ILE A 100 -6.72 11.79 -26.40
N PRO A 101 -7.42 11.13 -25.46
CA PRO A 101 -8.87 10.95 -25.53
C PRO A 101 -9.63 12.28 -25.60
N ASP A 102 -10.78 12.28 -26.23
CA ASP A 102 -11.59 13.48 -26.46
C ASP A 102 -12.04 14.21 -25.19
N ASP A 103 -12.09 13.49 -24.08
CA ASP A 103 -12.53 13.99 -22.77
C ASP A 103 -11.35 14.29 -21.83
N VAL A 104 -10.11 14.22 -22.31
CA VAL A 104 -8.90 14.55 -21.55
C VAL A 104 -8.40 15.93 -21.95
N THR A 105 -8.15 16.78 -20.97
CA THR A 105 -7.53 18.08 -21.10
C THR A 105 -6.05 17.99 -20.73
N ILE A 106 -5.16 18.36 -21.64
CA ILE A 106 -3.74 18.51 -21.31
C ILE A 106 -3.48 19.91 -20.77
N SER A 107 -2.59 20.02 -19.78
CA SER A 107 -2.14 21.29 -19.22
C SER A 107 -0.64 21.46 -19.42
N VAL A 108 -0.20 22.69 -19.64
CA VAL A 108 1.22 23.04 -19.79
C VAL A 108 1.55 24.27 -18.96
N LEU A 109 2.70 24.21 -18.28
CA LEU A 109 3.18 25.29 -17.39
C LEU A 109 3.95 26.35 -18.16
N THR A 110 3.83 27.61 -17.74
CA THR A 110 4.71 28.70 -18.18
C THR A 110 4.88 29.76 -17.11
N GLN A 111 6.06 30.37 -17.05
CA GLN A 111 6.29 31.61 -16.31
C GLN A 111 5.69 32.81 -17.04
N ALA A 112 5.41 33.89 -16.30
CA ALA A 112 4.87 35.15 -16.83
C ALA A 112 5.97 35.96 -17.57
N ARG A 113 6.47 35.39 -18.69
CA ARG A 113 7.42 35.99 -19.61
C ARG A 113 6.97 35.74 -21.04
N GLU A 114 7.00 36.77 -21.85
CA GLU A 114 6.45 36.75 -23.22
C GLU A 114 7.02 35.62 -24.09
N ASP A 115 8.36 35.50 -24.14
CA ASP A 115 9.07 34.47 -24.90
C ASP A 115 8.68 33.03 -24.49
N LEU A 116 8.49 32.81 -23.19
CA LEU A 116 8.08 31.51 -22.68
C LEU A 116 6.60 31.22 -22.93
N ILE A 117 5.75 32.24 -22.79
CA ILE A 117 4.31 32.14 -23.07
C ILE A 117 4.05 31.80 -24.54
N GLU A 118 4.68 32.54 -25.46
CA GLU A 118 4.54 32.28 -26.90
C GLU A 118 4.89 30.84 -27.26
N ARG A 119 6.07 30.36 -26.82
CA ARG A 119 6.52 28.99 -27.07
C ARG A 119 5.63 27.94 -26.44
N THR A 120 5.12 28.21 -25.24
CA THR A 120 4.18 27.29 -24.52
C THR A 120 2.88 27.17 -25.30
N VAL A 121 2.27 28.27 -25.71
CA VAL A 121 1.04 28.26 -26.50
C VAL A 121 1.28 27.61 -27.88
N GLU A 122 2.43 27.87 -28.51
CA GLU A 122 2.80 27.22 -29.77
C GLU A 122 2.81 25.70 -29.68
N SER A 123 3.24 25.13 -28.56
CA SER A 123 3.25 23.69 -28.35
C SER A 123 1.84 23.05 -28.36
N LEU A 124 0.80 23.83 -28.12
CA LEU A 124 -0.60 23.38 -28.04
C LEU A 124 -1.35 23.39 -29.37
N LYS A 125 -0.75 23.85 -30.46
CA LYS A 125 -1.42 23.90 -31.78
C LYS A 125 -2.02 22.55 -32.15
N GLY A 126 -3.33 22.54 -32.49
CA GLY A 126 -4.07 21.33 -32.85
C GLY A 126 -4.56 20.50 -31.68
N ALA A 127 -4.31 20.89 -30.44
CA ALA A 127 -4.90 20.24 -29.29
C ALA A 127 -6.42 20.49 -29.24
N ARG A 128 -7.20 19.46 -28.94
CA ARG A 128 -8.66 19.61 -28.81
C ARG A 128 -9.07 20.31 -27.51
N ARG A 129 -8.42 19.94 -26.39
CA ARG A 129 -8.62 20.53 -25.06
C ARG A 129 -7.28 20.82 -24.42
N ALA A 130 -7.03 22.07 -24.09
CA ALA A 130 -5.76 22.47 -23.52
C ALA A 130 -5.92 23.61 -22.51
N THR A 131 -5.14 23.54 -21.44
CA THR A 131 -5.03 24.60 -20.43
C THR A 131 -3.62 25.14 -20.41
N VAL A 132 -3.45 26.46 -20.43
CA VAL A 132 -2.19 27.12 -20.10
C VAL A 132 -2.19 27.47 -18.63
N HIS A 133 -1.20 26.96 -17.90
CA HIS A 133 -0.96 27.24 -16.50
C HIS A 133 0.14 28.30 -16.35
N LEU A 134 -0.27 29.52 -16.05
CA LEU A 134 0.62 30.65 -15.80
C LEU A 134 0.92 30.77 -14.31
N TYR A 135 2.17 31.05 -13.94
CA TYR A 135 2.54 31.35 -12.56
C TYR A 135 3.54 32.49 -12.43
N ASN A 136 3.52 33.15 -11.29
CA ASN A 136 4.61 33.99 -10.79
C ASN A 136 4.58 34.01 -9.26
N ALA A 137 5.76 34.12 -8.64
CA ALA A 137 5.86 34.12 -7.18
C ALA A 137 5.39 35.44 -6.57
N THR A 138 4.61 35.36 -5.50
CA THR A 138 3.95 36.52 -4.86
C THR A 138 4.42 36.79 -3.43
N ALA A 139 5.13 35.84 -2.78
CA ALA A 139 5.55 35.94 -1.39
C ALA A 139 6.52 37.10 -1.12
N PRO A 140 6.52 37.69 0.10
CA PRO A 140 7.37 38.81 0.49
C PRO A 140 8.87 38.58 0.23
N VAL A 141 9.36 37.38 0.52
CA VAL A 141 10.78 37.05 0.31
C VAL A 141 11.16 37.11 -1.16
N PHE A 142 10.29 36.64 -2.07
CA PHE A 142 10.53 36.70 -3.51
C PHE A 142 10.47 38.13 -4.04
N ARG A 143 9.50 38.93 -3.59
CA ARG A 143 9.44 40.36 -3.92
C ARG A 143 10.74 41.08 -3.56
N ARG A 144 11.28 40.76 -2.37
CA ARG A 144 12.50 41.39 -1.86
C ARG A 144 13.78 40.93 -2.54
N VAL A 145 13.98 39.61 -2.68
CA VAL A 145 15.29 39.06 -3.06
C VAL A 145 15.39 38.67 -4.52
N VAL A 146 14.28 38.23 -5.15
CA VAL A 146 14.26 37.78 -6.55
C VAL A 146 13.88 38.92 -7.48
N PHE A 147 12.67 39.45 -7.32
CA PHE A 147 12.15 40.49 -8.21
C PHE A 147 12.66 41.88 -7.85
N ARG A 148 12.94 42.15 -6.58
CA ARG A 148 13.30 43.46 -6.04
C ARG A 148 12.26 44.52 -6.39
N GLY A 149 10.97 44.14 -6.32
CA GLY A 149 9.81 44.90 -6.74
C GLY A 149 8.76 45.04 -5.64
N SER A 150 7.85 46.00 -5.84
CA SER A 150 6.69 46.25 -4.99
C SER A 150 5.58 45.19 -5.20
N LYS A 151 4.52 45.21 -4.37
CA LYS A 151 3.31 44.45 -4.59
C LYS A 151 2.67 44.77 -5.97
N ASP A 152 2.64 46.04 -6.34
CA ASP A 152 2.09 46.48 -7.64
C ASP A 152 2.89 45.93 -8.83
N ASP A 153 4.22 45.90 -8.74
CA ASP A 153 5.06 45.30 -9.80
C ASP A 153 4.76 43.82 -9.97
N ILE A 154 4.60 43.07 -8.89
CA ILE A 154 4.30 41.63 -8.93
C ILE A 154 2.88 41.35 -9.45
N LYS A 155 1.91 42.14 -9.04
CA LYS A 155 0.54 42.09 -9.58
C LYS A 155 0.53 42.40 -11.08
N GLN A 156 1.32 43.38 -11.52
CA GLN A 156 1.41 43.73 -12.94
C GLN A 156 2.00 42.61 -13.79
N ILE A 157 2.99 41.86 -13.27
CA ILE A 157 3.53 40.65 -13.94
C ILE A 157 2.41 39.64 -14.21
N ALA A 158 1.55 39.37 -13.22
CA ALA A 158 0.43 38.45 -13.38
C ALA A 158 -0.59 38.94 -14.41
N VAL A 159 -0.93 40.24 -14.38
CA VAL A 159 -1.87 40.87 -15.30
C VAL A 159 -1.34 40.85 -16.75
N ASP A 160 -0.09 41.24 -16.96
CA ASP A 160 0.52 41.26 -18.30
C ASP A 160 0.70 39.84 -18.83
N GLY A 161 1.13 38.89 -17.97
CA GLY A 161 1.20 37.48 -18.34
C GLY A 161 -0.14 36.91 -18.80
N THR A 162 -1.22 37.25 -18.07
CA THR A 162 -2.58 36.80 -18.45
C THR A 162 -3.01 37.38 -19.82
N ARG A 163 -2.75 38.67 -20.09
CA ARG A 163 -3.01 39.29 -21.40
C ARG A 163 -2.25 38.58 -22.52
N LEU A 164 -0.96 38.34 -22.32
CA LEU A 164 -0.12 37.63 -23.27
C LEU A 164 -0.61 36.22 -23.57
N VAL A 165 -1.02 35.46 -22.53
CA VAL A 165 -1.61 34.12 -22.73
C VAL A 165 -2.85 34.22 -23.63
N MET A 166 -3.74 35.16 -23.37
CA MET A 166 -4.96 35.36 -24.19
C MET A 166 -4.62 35.76 -25.64
N GLU A 167 -3.68 36.69 -25.83
CA GLU A 167 -3.24 37.17 -27.14
C GLU A 167 -2.62 36.02 -27.96
N TYR A 168 -1.70 35.26 -27.37
CA TYR A 168 -1.07 34.14 -28.07
C TYR A 168 -2.02 32.99 -28.31
N ALA A 169 -2.96 32.71 -27.38
CA ALA A 169 -3.99 31.71 -27.58
C ALA A 169 -4.89 32.07 -28.79
N GLU A 170 -5.35 33.33 -28.90
CA GLU A 170 -6.14 33.82 -30.04
C GLU A 170 -5.35 33.76 -31.34
N LYS A 171 -4.06 34.08 -31.30
CA LYS A 171 -3.19 34.12 -32.49
C LYS A 171 -2.78 32.73 -32.99
N LEU A 172 -2.53 31.77 -32.10
CA LEU A 172 -1.86 30.51 -32.42
C LEU A 172 -2.75 29.27 -32.36
N LEU A 173 -3.84 29.30 -31.59
CA LEU A 173 -4.77 28.19 -31.47
C LEU A 173 -5.95 28.38 -32.40
N GLY A 174 -6.45 27.28 -32.97
CA GLY A 174 -7.65 27.31 -33.82
C GLY A 174 -8.94 27.31 -33.01
N PRO A 175 -10.08 27.62 -33.65
CA PRO A 175 -11.40 27.62 -32.98
C PRO A 175 -11.86 26.24 -32.53
N GLU A 176 -11.20 25.17 -32.96
CA GLU A 176 -11.42 23.78 -32.55
C GLU A 176 -10.86 23.48 -31.18
N THR A 177 -9.95 24.31 -30.66
CA THR A 177 -9.34 24.10 -29.33
C THR A 177 -10.24 24.66 -28.24
N GLU A 178 -10.75 23.79 -27.37
CA GLU A 178 -11.37 24.18 -26.09
C GLU A 178 -10.25 24.64 -25.14
N PHE A 179 -10.09 25.97 -25.04
CA PHE A 179 -8.98 26.60 -24.33
C PHE A 179 -9.36 26.98 -22.90
N GLY A 180 -8.60 26.45 -21.93
CA GLY A 180 -8.69 26.76 -20.50
C GLY A 180 -7.51 27.59 -20.01
N TYR A 181 -7.68 28.24 -18.88
CA TYR A 181 -6.65 29.05 -18.25
C TYR A 181 -6.57 28.78 -16.75
N GLN A 182 -5.34 28.58 -16.29
CA GLN A 182 -4.99 28.42 -14.87
C GLN A 182 -3.96 29.48 -14.47
N TYR A 183 -4.17 30.08 -13.30
CA TYR A 183 -3.21 30.98 -12.68
C TYR A 183 -2.82 30.50 -11.28
N SER A 184 -1.51 30.54 -10.98
CA SER A 184 -0.97 30.24 -9.64
C SER A 184 -0.19 31.44 -9.08
N PRO A 185 -0.64 32.07 -7.97
CA PRO A 185 0.22 32.92 -7.14
C PRO A 185 1.20 32.01 -6.39
N GLU A 186 2.34 31.72 -7.00
CA GLU A 186 3.35 30.80 -6.45
C GLU A 186 3.81 31.26 -5.06
N ILE A 187 4.10 30.30 -4.17
CA ILE A 187 4.34 30.52 -2.72
C ILE A 187 3.12 31.18 -2.04
N PHE A 188 1.91 30.76 -2.41
CA PHE A 188 0.67 31.26 -1.78
C PHE A 188 0.69 31.12 -0.25
N THR A 189 1.25 30.03 0.28
CA THR A 189 1.31 29.81 1.73
C THR A 189 2.06 30.90 2.50
N ASP A 190 3.05 31.55 1.89
CA ASP A 190 3.83 32.63 2.51
C ASP A 190 3.40 34.02 2.00
N THR A 191 2.41 34.10 1.12
CA THR A 191 1.85 35.35 0.62
C THR A 191 0.76 35.84 1.56
N GLU A 192 0.70 37.14 1.81
CA GLU A 192 -0.39 37.77 2.57
C GLU A 192 -1.72 37.48 1.87
N LEU A 193 -2.75 37.08 2.62
CA LEU A 193 -4.03 36.64 2.03
C LEU A 193 -4.73 37.77 1.25
N ASP A 194 -4.71 39.00 1.76
CA ASP A 194 -5.25 40.16 1.09
C ASP A 194 -4.56 40.43 -0.25
N PHE A 195 -3.23 40.28 -0.29
CA PHE A 195 -2.47 40.45 -1.51
C PHE A 195 -2.68 39.28 -2.51
N ALA A 196 -2.76 38.06 -2.02
CA ALA A 196 -3.09 36.92 -2.88
C ALA A 196 -4.46 37.10 -3.52
N LEU A 197 -5.47 37.54 -2.76
CA LEU A 197 -6.79 37.88 -3.28
C LEU A 197 -6.72 38.99 -4.32
N GLU A 198 -6.00 40.08 -4.03
CA GLU A 198 -5.84 41.23 -4.95
C GLU A 198 -5.23 40.81 -6.29
N VAL A 199 -4.21 39.96 -6.29
CA VAL A 199 -3.60 39.45 -7.52
C VAL A 199 -4.56 38.53 -8.27
N CYS A 200 -5.25 37.61 -7.59
CA CYS A 200 -6.24 36.74 -8.23
C CYS A 200 -7.40 37.54 -8.85
N GLU A 201 -7.91 38.55 -8.15
CA GLU A 201 -8.96 39.44 -8.69
C GLU A 201 -8.47 40.22 -9.92
N ALA A 202 -7.24 40.74 -9.90
CA ALA A 202 -6.66 41.44 -11.05
C ALA A 202 -6.50 40.53 -12.28
N VAL A 203 -6.11 39.28 -12.06
CA VAL A 203 -6.06 38.23 -13.11
C VAL A 203 -7.46 37.93 -13.65
N MET A 204 -8.45 37.77 -12.77
CA MET A 204 -9.84 37.54 -13.17
C MET A 204 -10.43 38.74 -13.94
N ASP A 205 -10.02 39.96 -13.61
CA ASP A 205 -10.43 41.16 -14.35
C ASP A 205 -9.88 41.20 -15.78
N VAL A 206 -8.80 40.52 -16.06
CA VAL A 206 -8.27 40.35 -17.42
C VAL A 206 -8.95 39.17 -18.13
N TRP A 207 -9.00 38.02 -17.48
CA TRP A 207 -9.57 36.80 -18.06
C TRP A 207 -11.09 36.88 -18.27
N GLN A 208 -11.81 37.60 -17.39
CA GLN A 208 -13.26 37.74 -17.39
C GLN A 208 -13.99 36.39 -17.29
N PRO A 209 -13.86 35.65 -16.15
CA PRO A 209 -14.57 34.41 -15.95
C PRO A 209 -16.09 34.63 -15.93
N GLY A 210 -16.83 33.69 -16.52
CA GLY A 210 -18.29 33.73 -16.64
C GLY A 210 -18.83 32.38 -17.12
N PRO A 211 -20.13 32.28 -17.45
CA PRO A 211 -20.71 31.05 -17.97
C PRO A 211 -19.95 30.51 -19.19
N GLY A 212 -19.46 29.26 -19.11
CA GLY A 212 -18.68 28.61 -20.16
C GLY A 212 -17.22 29.11 -20.29
N ARG A 213 -16.77 29.97 -19.37
CA ARG A 213 -15.41 30.50 -19.34
C ARG A 213 -14.89 30.50 -17.91
N GLU A 214 -14.67 29.32 -17.38
CA GLU A 214 -14.08 29.11 -16.04
C GLU A 214 -12.65 29.63 -15.98
N ILE A 215 -12.20 30.06 -14.80
CA ILE A 215 -10.78 30.21 -14.48
C ILE A 215 -10.39 29.21 -13.40
N ILE A 216 -9.21 28.63 -13.50
CA ILE A 216 -8.64 27.82 -12.44
C ILE A 216 -7.67 28.72 -11.64
N LEU A 217 -7.96 28.90 -10.37
CA LEU A 217 -7.05 29.56 -9.43
C LEU A 217 -6.44 28.48 -8.54
N ASN A 218 -5.17 28.18 -8.79
CA ASN A 218 -4.43 27.21 -7.99
C ASN A 218 -3.66 27.92 -6.88
N LEU A 219 -3.88 27.51 -5.64
CA LEU A 219 -3.30 28.10 -4.44
C LEU A 219 -2.24 27.15 -3.84
N PRO A 220 -0.97 27.18 -4.36
CA PRO A 220 -0.01 26.17 -4.01
C PRO A 220 0.62 26.37 -2.64
N ALA A 221 0.71 25.28 -1.87
CA ALA A 221 1.65 25.18 -0.78
C ALA A 221 3.01 24.75 -1.33
N THR A 222 3.65 25.64 -2.10
CA THR A 222 4.95 25.41 -2.76
C THR A 222 6.01 24.91 -1.78
N VAL A 223 5.94 25.38 -0.54
CA VAL A 223 6.58 24.76 0.64
C VAL A 223 5.51 24.61 1.71
N GLU A 224 5.34 23.41 2.22
CA GLU A 224 4.36 23.16 3.30
C GLU A 224 4.87 23.76 4.61
N ARG A 225 4.32 24.91 5.02
CA ARG A 225 4.76 25.67 6.20
C ARG A 225 3.77 25.67 7.35
N SER A 226 2.48 25.58 7.06
CA SER A 226 1.41 25.63 8.05
C SER A 226 0.88 24.25 8.42
N THR A 227 0.07 24.20 9.47
CA THR A 227 -0.73 23.01 9.76
C THR A 227 -1.83 22.83 8.72
N PRO A 228 -2.32 21.59 8.48
CA PRO A 228 -3.46 21.35 7.57
C PRO A 228 -4.69 22.20 7.89
N SER A 229 -4.99 22.43 9.18
CA SER A 229 -6.12 23.26 9.61
C SER A 229 -5.95 24.73 9.21
N THR A 230 -4.75 25.31 9.37
CA THR A 230 -4.46 26.67 8.93
C THR A 230 -4.54 26.78 7.40
N HIS A 231 -4.09 25.74 6.69
CA HIS A 231 -4.21 25.68 5.24
C HIS A 231 -5.68 25.68 4.79
N ALA A 232 -6.54 24.88 5.43
CA ALA A 232 -7.98 24.88 5.20
C ALA A 232 -8.63 26.24 5.50
N ASP A 233 -8.24 26.89 6.59
CA ASP A 233 -8.72 28.25 6.92
C ASP A 233 -8.39 29.24 5.79
N ARG A 234 -7.19 29.16 5.19
CA ARG A 234 -6.80 30.00 4.04
C ARG A 234 -7.68 29.72 2.81
N PHE A 235 -8.03 28.46 2.55
CA PHE A 235 -8.93 28.08 1.46
C PHE A 235 -10.35 28.59 1.69
N GLU A 236 -10.90 28.40 2.87
CA GLU A 236 -12.23 28.92 3.19
C GLU A 236 -12.27 30.44 3.11
N TRP A 237 -11.22 31.13 3.61
CA TRP A 237 -11.10 32.57 3.54
C TRP A 237 -11.06 33.06 2.07
N MET A 238 -10.23 32.46 1.22
CA MET A 238 -10.16 32.78 -0.20
C MET A 238 -11.50 32.52 -0.89
N GLY A 239 -12.10 31.36 -0.67
CA GLY A 239 -13.40 31.01 -1.25
C GLY A 239 -14.55 31.97 -0.88
N ARG A 240 -14.50 32.56 0.34
CA ARG A 240 -15.49 33.54 0.80
C ARG A 240 -15.28 34.95 0.20
N ASN A 241 -14.04 35.32 -0.13
CA ASN A 241 -13.68 36.67 -0.53
C ASN A 241 -13.49 36.83 -2.05
N LEU A 242 -13.28 35.75 -2.80
CA LEU A 242 -13.22 35.78 -4.26
C LEU A 242 -14.54 36.22 -4.86
N SER A 243 -14.50 37.26 -5.70
CA SER A 243 -15.63 37.63 -6.54
C SER A 243 -15.85 36.55 -7.61
N ARG A 244 -17.06 36.46 -8.18
CA ARG A 244 -17.36 35.49 -9.26
C ARG A 244 -16.97 34.04 -8.91
N ARG A 245 -17.03 33.67 -7.62
CA ARG A 245 -16.62 32.33 -7.10
C ARG A 245 -17.26 31.16 -7.86
N GLU A 246 -18.46 31.35 -8.36
CA GLU A 246 -19.23 30.37 -9.14
C GLU A 246 -18.61 30.08 -10.53
N HIS A 247 -17.65 30.89 -10.99
CA HIS A 247 -16.92 30.71 -12.24
C HIS A 247 -15.42 30.43 -11.99
N VAL A 248 -15.06 30.12 -10.76
CA VAL A 248 -13.70 29.81 -10.34
C VAL A 248 -13.61 28.35 -9.91
N CYS A 249 -12.75 27.59 -10.54
CA CYS A 249 -12.26 26.32 -10.00
C CYS A 249 -11.12 26.62 -9.03
N LEU A 250 -11.35 26.45 -7.74
CA LEU A 250 -10.34 26.66 -6.70
C LEU A 250 -9.53 25.37 -6.52
N SER A 251 -8.26 25.40 -6.90
CA SER A 251 -7.38 24.25 -6.91
C SER A 251 -6.38 24.27 -5.75
N VAL A 252 -6.14 23.12 -5.15
CA VAL A 252 -5.16 22.93 -4.09
C VAL A 252 -3.98 22.08 -4.58
N HIS A 253 -2.75 22.56 -4.32
CA HIS A 253 -1.51 21.91 -4.72
C HIS A 253 -0.51 21.93 -3.54
N PRO A 254 -0.62 21.00 -2.60
CA PRO A 254 0.29 20.98 -1.44
C PRO A 254 1.52 20.12 -1.72
N HIS A 255 2.71 20.64 -1.35
CA HIS A 255 3.90 19.83 -1.12
C HIS A 255 3.88 19.22 0.29
N ASN A 256 4.77 18.27 0.55
CA ASN A 256 4.75 17.39 1.71
C ASN A 256 5.90 17.65 2.70
N ASP A 257 6.40 18.89 2.79
CA ASP A 257 7.56 19.24 3.62
C ASP A 257 7.39 18.94 5.11
N ARG A 258 6.15 18.90 5.59
CA ARG A 258 5.79 18.56 6.97
C ARG A 258 5.27 17.12 7.11
N GLY A 259 5.13 16.37 6.02
CA GLY A 259 4.52 15.05 6.01
C GLY A 259 2.99 15.08 6.17
N THR A 260 2.33 16.20 5.87
CA THR A 260 0.89 16.36 6.09
C THR A 260 0.11 16.79 4.83
N ALA A 261 0.71 16.67 3.64
CA ALA A 261 0.09 17.11 2.38
C ALA A 261 -1.26 16.45 2.11
N VAL A 262 -1.41 15.14 2.37
CA VAL A 262 -2.69 14.42 2.20
C VAL A 262 -3.75 15.04 3.12
N ALA A 263 -3.46 15.23 4.39
CA ALA A 263 -4.38 15.86 5.33
C ALA A 263 -4.71 17.32 4.93
N ALA A 264 -3.71 18.06 4.44
CA ALA A 264 -3.92 19.43 3.96
C ALA A 264 -4.89 19.47 2.75
N ALA A 265 -4.75 18.52 1.81
CA ALA A 265 -5.64 18.41 0.66
C ALA A 265 -7.07 18.02 1.07
N GLU A 266 -7.23 17.02 1.95
CA GLU A 266 -8.56 16.61 2.46
C GLU A 266 -9.27 17.77 3.15
N LEU A 267 -8.57 18.50 4.02
CA LEU A 267 -9.16 19.63 4.73
C LEU A 267 -9.43 20.82 3.80
N ALA A 268 -8.61 21.04 2.76
CA ALA A 268 -8.87 22.06 1.74
C ALA A 268 -10.15 21.75 0.93
N LEU A 269 -10.41 20.47 0.60
CA LEU A 269 -11.69 20.05 0.00
C LEU A 269 -12.87 20.36 0.91
N MET A 270 -12.77 20.05 2.19
CA MET A 270 -13.79 20.43 3.17
C MET A 270 -13.98 21.95 3.24
N ALA A 271 -12.90 22.71 3.04
CA ALA A 271 -12.90 24.18 3.02
C ALA A 271 -13.36 24.80 1.70
N GLY A 272 -13.71 23.98 0.70
CA GLY A 272 -14.30 24.45 -0.55
C GLY A 272 -13.36 24.47 -1.75
N ALA A 273 -12.23 23.77 -1.71
CA ALA A 273 -11.46 23.49 -2.92
C ALA A 273 -12.25 22.56 -3.85
N ASP A 274 -12.17 22.80 -5.15
CA ASP A 274 -12.90 22.06 -6.18
C ASP A 274 -12.02 21.01 -6.87
N ARG A 275 -10.68 21.23 -6.86
CA ARG A 275 -9.71 20.46 -7.62
C ARG A 275 -8.44 20.22 -6.82
N ILE A 276 -7.78 19.10 -7.08
CA ILE A 276 -6.50 18.73 -6.48
C ILE A 276 -5.46 18.54 -7.57
N GLU A 277 -4.27 19.07 -7.33
CA GLU A 277 -3.07 18.85 -8.12
C GLU A 277 -2.05 18.08 -7.29
N GLY A 278 -1.47 17.03 -7.86
CA GLY A 278 -0.47 16.22 -7.18
C GLY A 278 0.15 15.17 -8.09
N CYS A 279 0.92 14.27 -7.49
CA CYS A 279 1.57 13.18 -8.20
C CYS A 279 1.22 11.83 -7.58
N LEU A 280 1.23 10.78 -8.40
CA LEU A 280 1.15 9.42 -7.91
C LEU A 280 2.33 9.17 -6.94
N PHE A 281 2.04 8.51 -5.82
CA PHE A 281 3.00 8.19 -4.76
C PHE A 281 3.73 9.40 -4.17
N GLY A 282 3.21 10.60 -4.41
CA GLY A 282 3.75 11.82 -3.82
C GLY A 282 5.08 12.29 -4.39
N GLN A 283 5.44 11.92 -5.63
CA GLN A 283 6.68 12.35 -6.27
C GLN A 283 6.74 13.88 -6.43
N GLY A 284 7.94 14.45 -6.33
CA GLY A 284 8.18 15.88 -6.53
C GLY A 284 9.37 16.43 -5.76
N GLU A 285 9.56 17.72 -5.86
CA GLU A 285 10.65 18.45 -5.22
C GLU A 285 10.70 18.23 -3.69
N ARG A 286 11.90 18.15 -3.13
CA ARG A 286 12.20 17.97 -1.70
C ARG A 286 11.56 16.68 -1.13
N THR A 287 10.39 16.78 -0.51
CA THR A 287 9.62 15.67 0.08
C THR A 287 8.44 15.24 -0.78
N GLY A 288 8.29 15.85 -1.96
CA GLY A 288 7.28 15.55 -2.94
C GLY A 288 6.00 16.37 -2.84
N ASN A 289 5.07 16.05 -3.72
CA ASN A 289 3.71 16.58 -3.79
C ASN A 289 2.75 15.78 -2.89
N VAL A 290 1.50 16.22 -2.82
CA VAL A 290 0.44 15.37 -2.28
C VAL A 290 0.35 14.08 -3.08
N ASP A 291 0.24 12.97 -2.36
CA ASP A 291 0.11 11.64 -2.93
C ASP A 291 -1.33 11.38 -3.39
N LEU A 292 -1.53 11.36 -4.70
CA LEU A 292 -2.85 11.15 -5.30
C LEU A 292 -3.38 9.74 -5.07
N VAL A 293 -2.51 8.73 -4.95
CA VAL A 293 -2.93 7.35 -4.66
C VAL A 293 -3.49 7.26 -3.24
N THR A 294 -2.75 7.74 -2.26
CA THR A 294 -3.22 7.75 -0.86
C THR A 294 -4.51 8.56 -0.72
N LEU A 295 -4.59 9.74 -1.35
CA LEU A 295 -5.76 10.60 -1.25
C LEU A 295 -7.01 9.98 -1.90
N GLY A 296 -6.85 9.38 -3.11
CA GLY A 296 -7.94 8.69 -3.79
C GLY A 296 -8.43 7.47 -2.99
N MET A 297 -7.51 6.69 -2.44
CA MET A 297 -7.85 5.53 -1.61
C MET A 297 -8.46 5.93 -0.25
N ASN A 298 -8.09 7.09 0.30
CA ASN A 298 -8.75 7.63 1.50
C ASN A 298 -10.22 7.94 1.22
N LEU A 299 -10.56 8.51 0.06
CA LEU A 299 -11.95 8.72 -0.36
C LEU A 299 -12.67 7.37 -0.51
N PHE A 300 -12.07 6.43 -1.22
CA PHE A 300 -12.62 5.09 -1.43
C PHE A 300 -12.94 4.40 -0.10
N SER A 301 -12.02 4.41 0.86
CA SER A 301 -12.23 3.80 2.19
C SER A 301 -13.31 4.47 3.03
N GLN A 302 -13.80 5.65 2.63
CA GLN A 302 -14.92 6.36 3.24
C GLN A 302 -16.23 6.21 2.44
N GLY A 303 -16.25 5.33 1.43
CA GLY A 303 -17.42 5.11 0.58
C GLY A 303 -17.67 6.23 -0.44
N VAL A 304 -16.63 6.99 -0.78
CA VAL A 304 -16.67 8.02 -1.84
C VAL A 304 -15.90 7.50 -3.04
N ASP A 305 -16.58 7.31 -4.16
CA ASP A 305 -15.95 6.93 -5.43
C ASP A 305 -14.94 8.01 -5.84
N PRO A 306 -13.63 7.71 -5.88
CA PRO A 306 -12.63 8.68 -6.31
C PRO A 306 -12.69 9.02 -7.79
N GLN A 307 -13.44 8.26 -8.61
CA GLN A 307 -13.52 8.37 -10.07
C GLN A 307 -12.16 8.17 -10.77
N ILE A 308 -11.21 7.57 -10.05
CA ILE A 308 -9.91 7.09 -10.52
C ILE A 308 -9.83 5.61 -10.21
N ASP A 309 -9.42 4.81 -11.18
CA ASP A 309 -9.35 3.35 -11.06
C ASP A 309 -8.04 2.91 -10.41
N PHE A 310 -8.13 2.35 -9.21
CA PHE A 310 -7.03 1.73 -8.45
C PHE A 310 -7.16 0.20 -8.37
N SER A 311 -8.03 -0.42 -9.15
CA SER A 311 -8.33 -1.86 -9.05
C SER A 311 -7.15 -2.78 -9.37
N ASP A 312 -6.12 -2.29 -10.06
CA ASP A 312 -4.83 -2.97 -10.28
C ASP A 312 -3.68 -2.08 -9.77
N ILE A 313 -3.59 -1.98 -8.46
CA ILE A 313 -2.64 -1.06 -7.81
C ILE A 313 -1.18 -1.46 -8.04
N ASP A 314 -0.93 -2.77 -8.26
CA ASP A 314 0.42 -3.28 -8.54
C ASP A 314 0.89 -2.92 -9.94
N GLU A 315 0.00 -2.87 -10.95
CA GLU A 315 0.36 -2.37 -12.28
C GLU A 315 0.65 -0.88 -12.24
N ILE A 316 -0.16 -0.09 -11.53
CA ILE A 316 0.08 1.35 -11.33
C ILE A 316 1.46 1.58 -10.71
N ARG A 317 1.79 0.83 -9.65
CA ARG A 317 3.09 0.87 -9.00
C ARG A 317 4.22 0.51 -9.97
N ARG A 318 4.13 -0.61 -10.70
CA ARG A 318 5.16 -1.06 -11.65
C ARG A 318 5.43 -0.02 -12.74
N VAL A 319 4.37 0.56 -13.30
CA VAL A 319 4.52 1.62 -14.33
C VAL A 319 5.20 2.85 -13.74
N TRP A 320 4.76 3.27 -12.55
CA TRP A 320 5.35 4.44 -11.88
C TRP A 320 6.83 4.21 -11.53
N GLU A 321 7.18 3.06 -10.94
CA GLU A 321 8.58 2.69 -10.62
C GLU A 321 9.46 2.66 -11.87
N TYR A 322 8.95 2.08 -12.96
CA TYR A 322 9.64 2.10 -14.25
C TYR A 322 9.86 3.52 -14.79
N CYS A 323 8.84 4.37 -14.73
CA CYS A 323 8.92 5.72 -15.28
C CYS A 323 9.81 6.64 -14.45
N ASN A 324 9.73 6.55 -13.13
CA ASN A 324 10.47 7.40 -12.19
C ASN A 324 11.85 6.85 -11.82
N GLN A 325 12.14 5.56 -12.08
CA GLN A 325 13.35 4.87 -11.65
C GLN A 325 13.57 4.97 -10.12
N MET A 326 12.49 4.87 -9.38
CA MET A 326 12.45 4.91 -7.92
C MET A 326 11.52 3.80 -7.42
N GLU A 327 11.73 3.33 -6.19
CA GLU A 327 10.89 2.32 -5.56
C GLU A 327 9.84 2.96 -4.65
N VAL A 328 8.63 2.40 -4.64
CA VAL A 328 7.59 2.76 -3.69
C VAL A 328 7.93 2.16 -2.32
N HIS A 329 7.83 2.97 -1.28
CA HIS A 329 8.17 2.54 0.07
C HIS A 329 7.32 1.32 0.51
N PRO A 330 7.92 0.25 1.10
CA PRO A 330 7.19 -0.99 1.44
C PRO A 330 6.06 -0.80 2.46
N ARG A 331 5.98 0.34 3.14
CA ARG A 331 4.87 0.73 4.03
C ARG A 331 4.08 1.92 3.49
N HIS A 332 4.12 2.15 2.18
CA HIS A 332 3.28 3.15 1.55
C HIS A 332 1.79 2.80 1.75
N PRO A 333 0.93 3.74 2.17
CA PRO A 333 -0.49 3.46 2.38
C PRO A 333 -1.12 2.77 1.16
N TYR A 334 -1.88 1.72 1.40
CA TYR A 334 -2.61 0.89 0.41
C TYR A 334 -1.76 0.14 -0.64
N VAL A 335 -0.48 0.49 -0.84
CA VAL A 335 0.33 -0.02 -1.97
C VAL A 335 1.56 -0.80 -1.53
N GLY A 336 2.17 -0.43 -0.42
CA GLY A 336 3.42 -1.05 0.03
C GLY A 336 3.30 -2.56 0.26
N ASP A 337 4.38 -3.30 0.08
CA ASP A 337 4.40 -4.77 0.21
C ASP A 337 3.98 -5.27 1.61
N LEU A 338 4.09 -4.41 2.63
CA LEU A 338 3.83 -4.78 4.02
C LEU A 338 2.47 -4.28 4.56
N VAL A 339 1.63 -3.63 3.73
CA VAL A 339 0.42 -2.97 4.24
C VAL A 339 -0.75 -3.93 4.43
N TYR A 340 -0.77 -5.06 3.72
CA TYR A 340 -1.77 -6.11 3.87
C TYR A 340 -1.21 -7.35 4.58
N THR A 341 -0.15 -7.18 5.36
CA THR A 341 0.49 -8.24 6.14
C THR A 341 0.34 -7.97 7.63
N SER A 342 0.25 -9.02 8.41
CA SER A 342 0.20 -8.93 9.86
C SER A 342 1.25 -9.84 10.49
N PHE A 343 2.05 -9.29 11.41
CA PHE A 343 3.15 -10.00 12.09
C PHE A 343 2.73 -10.56 13.44
N SER A 344 1.69 -10.02 14.06
CA SER A 344 1.18 -10.48 15.36
C SER A 344 0.18 -11.61 15.18
N GLY A 345 0.39 -12.74 15.88
CA GLY A 345 -0.54 -13.87 15.83
C GLY A 345 -1.96 -13.52 16.28
N SER A 346 -2.11 -12.58 17.22
CA SER A 346 -3.43 -12.10 17.64
C SER A 346 -4.14 -11.30 16.54
N HIS A 347 -3.39 -10.53 15.76
CA HIS A 347 -3.94 -9.79 14.61
C HIS A 347 -4.36 -10.74 13.49
N GLN A 348 -3.53 -11.75 13.18
CA GLN A 348 -3.83 -12.78 12.19
C GLN A 348 -5.11 -13.57 12.55
N ASP A 349 -5.26 -13.98 13.82
CA ASP A 349 -6.46 -14.66 14.30
C ASP A 349 -7.70 -13.76 14.18
N ALA A 350 -7.57 -12.47 14.50
CA ALA A 350 -8.67 -11.52 14.39
C ALA A 350 -9.06 -11.27 12.91
N ILE A 351 -8.09 -11.14 12.01
CA ILE A 351 -8.35 -10.97 10.57
C ILE A 351 -9.07 -12.19 10.00
N LYS A 352 -8.58 -13.40 10.32
CA LYS A 352 -9.25 -14.64 9.90
C LYS A 352 -10.70 -14.69 10.38
N LYS A 353 -10.93 -14.45 11.67
CA LYS A 353 -12.29 -14.39 12.23
C LYS A 353 -13.15 -13.30 11.58
N GLY A 354 -12.52 -12.20 11.19
CA GLY A 354 -13.19 -11.13 10.44
C GLY A 354 -13.69 -11.59 9.07
N PHE A 355 -12.86 -12.28 8.29
CA PHE A 355 -13.29 -12.89 7.03
C PHE A 355 -14.40 -13.92 7.22
N ASP A 356 -14.23 -14.85 8.18
CA ASP A 356 -15.26 -15.87 8.50
C ASP A 356 -16.61 -15.20 8.90
N ALA A 357 -16.57 -14.09 9.64
CA ALA A 357 -17.75 -13.33 10.05
C ALA A 357 -18.42 -12.63 8.85
N MET A 358 -17.64 -12.01 7.95
CA MET A 358 -18.16 -11.38 6.74
C MET A 358 -18.89 -12.39 5.85
N GLU A 359 -18.32 -13.59 5.65
CA GLU A 359 -18.97 -14.68 4.90
C GLU A 359 -20.30 -15.11 5.57
N ALA A 360 -20.31 -15.27 6.89
CA ALA A 360 -21.51 -15.64 7.62
C ALA A 360 -22.61 -14.55 7.55
N ASP A 361 -22.23 -13.28 7.68
CA ASP A 361 -23.17 -12.15 7.60
C ASP A 361 -23.75 -11.99 6.20
N ALA A 362 -22.95 -12.15 5.16
CA ALA A 362 -23.41 -12.14 3.76
C ALA A 362 -24.40 -13.29 3.49
N ALA A 363 -24.05 -14.51 3.93
CA ALA A 363 -24.91 -15.69 3.79
C ALA A 363 -26.25 -15.50 4.55
N ALA A 364 -26.22 -14.94 5.76
CA ALA A 364 -27.43 -14.65 6.53
C ALA A 364 -28.36 -13.63 5.85
N LYS A 365 -27.79 -12.71 5.07
CA LYS A 365 -28.54 -11.71 4.26
C LYS A 365 -28.91 -12.22 2.86
N GLY A 366 -28.38 -13.37 2.42
CA GLY A 366 -28.61 -13.92 1.09
C GLY A 366 -27.93 -13.12 -0.04
N VAL A 367 -26.81 -12.47 0.25
CA VAL A 367 -26.02 -11.65 -0.67
C VAL A 367 -24.56 -12.11 -0.70
N THR A 368 -23.72 -11.47 -1.50
CA THR A 368 -22.26 -11.74 -1.52
C THR A 368 -21.54 -10.88 -0.48
N VAL A 369 -20.28 -11.19 -0.19
CA VAL A 369 -19.43 -10.38 0.70
C VAL A 369 -19.25 -8.96 0.16
N ASP A 370 -19.23 -8.80 -1.16
CA ASP A 370 -19.08 -7.51 -1.83
C ASP A 370 -20.29 -6.59 -1.67
N ASP A 371 -21.45 -7.14 -1.25
CA ASP A 371 -22.71 -6.40 -1.05
C ASP A 371 -22.89 -5.90 0.39
N ILE A 372 -21.96 -6.15 1.29
CA ILE A 372 -22.06 -5.73 2.69
C ILE A 372 -20.91 -4.81 3.09
N GLU A 373 -21.15 -3.99 4.12
CA GLU A 373 -20.14 -3.07 4.64
C GLU A 373 -18.91 -3.82 5.16
N TRP A 374 -17.71 -3.36 4.77
CA TRP A 374 -16.44 -3.95 5.16
C TRP A 374 -16.18 -3.82 6.67
N ALA A 375 -15.89 -4.92 7.34
CA ALA A 375 -15.71 -4.96 8.80
C ALA A 375 -14.60 -5.91 9.28
N VAL A 376 -13.62 -6.21 8.42
CA VAL A 376 -12.49 -7.06 8.83
C VAL A 376 -11.51 -6.26 9.70
N PRO A 377 -11.19 -6.72 10.93
CA PRO A 377 -10.23 -6.04 11.80
C PRO A 377 -8.86 -5.85 11.14
N TYR A 378 -8.20 -4.73 11.42
CA TYR A 378 -6.84 -4.37 10.96
C TYR A 378 -6.67 -4.17 9.46
N LEU A 379 -7.69 -4.38 8.64
CA LEU A 379 -7.67 -4.12 7.20
C LEU A 379 -8.62 -2.96 6.89
N PRO A 380 -8.11 -1.78 6.49
CA PRO A 380 -8.96 -0.61 6.22
C PRO A 380 -9.84 -0.78 4.97
N ILE A 381 -9.47 -1.66 4.06
CA ILE A 381 -10.21 -2.05 2.85
C ILE A 381 -10.04 -3.54 2.60
N ASP A 382 -10.87 -4.11 1.72
CA ASP A 382 -10.60 -5.42 1.15
C ASP A 382 -9.40 -5.33 0.16
N PRO A 383 -8.32 -6.07 0.37
CA PRO A 383 -7.21 -6.09 -0.57
C PRO A 383 -7.60 -6.48 -2.00
N LYS A 384 -8.67 -7.26 -2.19
CA LYS A 384 -9.18 -7.65 -3.50
C LYS A 384 -9.64 -6.47 -4.34
N ASP A 385 -10.15 -5.40 -3.71
CA ASP A 385 -10.63 -4.21 -4.40
C ASP A 385 -9.51 -3.48 -5.17
N VAL A 386 -8.26 -3.70 -4.77
CA VAL A 386 -7.07 -3.14 -5.42
C VAL A 386 -6.23 -4.20 -6.16
N GLY A 387 -6.82 -5.37 -6.45
CA GLY A 387 -6.16 -6.46 -7.17
C GLY A 387 -5.17 -7.26 -6.33
N ARG A 388 -5.20 -7.11 -4.99
CA ARG A 388 -4.32 -7.83 -4.08
C ARG A 388 -5.06 -8.91 -3.29
N SER A 389 -4.30 -9.75 -2.62
CA SER A 389 -4.80 -10.69 -1.62
C SER A 389 -4.29 -10.29 -0.23
N TYR A 390 -5.04 -10.66 0.81
CA TYR A 390 -4.45 -10.72 2.14
C TYR A 390 -3.44 -11.87 2.11
N GLU A 391 -2.22 -11.55 1.84
CA GLU A 391 -1.12 -12.47 2.04
C GLU A 391 -0.73 -12.37 3.51
N ALA A 392 -1.12 -13.38 4.27
CA ALA A 392 -0.40 -13.71 5.47
C ALA A 392 1.02 -14.12 5.06
N VAL A 393 1.85 -13.18 4.63
CA VAL A 393 3.30 -13.37 4.66
C VAL A 393 3.63 -13.43 6.14
N ILE A 394 3.54 -14.66 6.67
CA ILE A 394 3.95 -14.94 8.02
C ILE A 394 5.47 -14.90 8.00
N ARG A 395 5.99 -13.70 8.14
CA ARG A 395 7.36 -13.50 8.57
C ARG A 395 7.36 -13.70 10.08
N VAL A 396 7.72 -14.89 10.50
CA VAL A 396 7.86 -15.20 11.93
C VAL A 396 9.14 -14.57 12.42
N ASN A 397 9.05 -13.51 13.19
CA ASN A 397 10.17 -12.95 13.94
C ASN A 397 10.07 -13.38 15.42
N SER A 398 11.05 -13.03 16.22
CA SER A 398 11.09 -13.36 17.67
C SER A 398 9.87 -12.89 18.47
N GLN A 399 9.03 -12.01 17.90
CA GLN A 399 7.80 -11.50 18.52
C GLN A 399 6.52 -12.12 17.92
N SER A 400 6.65 -12.92 16.87
CA SER A 400 5.50 -13.62 16.26
C SER A 400 5.11 -14.80 17.15
N GLY A 401 3.97 -14.72 17.78
CA GLY A 401 3.49 -15.78 18.68
C GLY A 401 3.13 -17.09 17.96
N LYS A 402 2.80 -18.11 18.74
CA LYS A 402 2.45 -19.49 18.35
C LYS A 402 1.44 -19.61 17.20
N GLY A 403 0.54 -18.63 17.04
CA GLY A 403 -0.51 -18.61 16.03
C GLY A 403 0.00 -18.52 14.60
N GLY A 404 1.07 -17.76 14.36
CA GLY A 404 1.64 -17.58 13.03
C GLY A 404 2.25 -18.85 12.47
N ILE A 405 3.01 -19.57 13.28
CA ILE A 405 3.68 -20.81 12.92
C ILE A 405 2.64 -21.91 12.61
N ALA A 406 1.62 -22.04 13.45
CA ALA A 406 0.55 -22.99 13.26
C ALA A 406 -0.26 -22.73 11.98
N TYR A 407 -0.45 -21.46 11.64
CA TYR A 407 -1.17 -21.04 10.42
C TYR A 407 -0.42 -21.49 9.15
N VAL A 408 0.91 -21.27 9.04
CA VAL A 408 1.72 -21.74 7.89
C VAL A 408 1.55 -23.23 7.69
N LEU A 409 1.75 -24.01 8.75
CA LEU A 409 1.65 -25.46 8.66
C LEU A 409 0.23 -25.93 8.27
N LYS A 410 -0.80 -25.25 8.77
CA LYS A 410 -2.20 -25.56 8.45
C LYS A 410 -2.57 -25.21 7.02
N ASN A 411 -2.26 -24.02 6.56
CA ASN A 411 -2.69 -23.54 5.24
C ASN A 411 -1.84 -24.08 4.11
N ASP A 412 -0.50 -24.04 4.26
CA ASP A 412 0.41 -24.40 3.17
C ASP A 412 0.66 -25.89 3.11
N HIS A 413 0.69 -26.57 4.28
CA HIS A 413 1.02 -27.98 4.38
C HIS A 413 -0.13 -28.87 4.88
N LYS A 414 -1.31 -28.30 5.15
CA LYS A 414 -2.51 -29.01 5.61
C LYS A 414 -2.31 -29.78 6.93
N LEU A 415 -1.43 -29.27 7.79
CA LEU A 415 -1.09 -29.85 9.10
C LEU A 415 -1.73 -29.04 10.23
N ASP A 416 -2.79 -29.55 10.83
CA ASP A 416 -3.46 -28.93 11.98
C ASP A 416 -2.88 -29.46 13.29
N LEU A 417 -1.80 -28.85 13.75
CA LEU A 417 -1.05 -29.31 14.91
C LEU A 417 -1.89 -29.24 16.21
N PRO A 418 -1.83 -30.27 17.07
CA PRO A 418 -2.35 -30.19 18.44
C PRO A 418 -1.75 -28.99 19.19
N ARG A 419 -2.57 -28.35 20.05
CA ARG A 419 -2.16 -27.12 20.74
C ARG A 419 -0.84 -27.25 21.52
N ARG A 420 -0.61 -28.39 22.18
CA ARG A 420 0.63 -28.62 22.93
C ARG A 420 1.84 -28.79 22.00
N MET A 421 1.65 -29.43 20.86
CA MET A 421 2.67 -29.53 19.82
C MET A 421 2.98 -28.17 19.20
N GLN A 422 1.98 -27.29 18.99
CA GLN A 422 2.22 -25.90 18.56
C GLN A 422 3.13 -25.15 19.54
N ILE A 423 2.97 -25.40 20.84
CA ILE A 423 3.81 -24.79 21.89
C ILE A 423 5.25 -25.33 21.82
N GLU A 424 5.42 -26.63 21.62
CA GLU A 424 6.73 -27.25 21.47
C GLU A 424 7.45 -26.72 20.22
N PHE A 425 6.79 -26.77 19.07
CA PHE A 425 7.38 -26.34 17.81
C PHE A 425 7.71 -24.84 17.79
N SER A 426 6.86 -24.00 18.41
CA SER A 426 7.13 -22.56 18.52
C SER A 426 8.42 -22.26 19.28
N LYS A 427 8.80 -23.09 20.27
CA LYS A 427 10.07 -22.92 20.99
C LYS A 427 11.27 -23.23 20.11
N LEU A 428 11.16 -24.20 19.21
CA LEU A 428 12.24 -24.54 18.26
C LEU A 428 12.46 -23.40 17.25
N ILE A 429 11.39 -22.85 16.70
CA ILE A 429 11.48 -21.68 15.82
C ILE A 429 12.04 -20.46 16.56
N GLN A 430 11.60 -20.24 17.82
CA GLN A 430 12.11 -19.15 18.66
C GLN A 430 13.62 -19.31 18.89
N ALA A 431 14.08 -20.49 19.24
CA ALA A 431 15.51 -20.75 19.48
C ALA A 431 16.34 -20.51 18.22
N LYS A 432 15.82 -20.86 17.03
CA LYS A 432 16.48 -20.57 15.76
C LYS A 432 16.55 -19.07 15.48
N THR A 433 15.44 -18.35 15.65
CA THR A 433 15.40 -16.89 15.44
C THR A 433 16.31 -16.14 16.41
N ASP A 434 16.40 -16.59 17.66
CA ASP A 434 17.27 -15.97 18.66
C ASP A 434 18.76 -16.22 18.38
N ALA A 435 19.10 -17.36 17.74
CA ALA A 435 20.48 -17.71 17.40
C ALA A 435 20.98 -17.06 16.12
N GLU A 436 20.16 -16.99 15.08
CA GLU A 436 20.54 -16.54 13.74
C GLU A 436 20.19 -15.06 13.49
N GLY A 437 19.25 -14.50 14.26
CA GLY A 437 18.67 -13.17 14.03
C GLY A 437 17.85 -13.13 12.74
N GLY A 438 17.01 -12.09 12.60
CA GLY A 438 16.26 -11.87 11.36
C GLY A 438 14.86 -12.50 11.32
N GLU A 439 14.34 -12.65 10.11
CA GLU A 439 12.99 -13.18 9.84
C GLU A 439 13.09 -14.64 9.37
N VAL A 440 12.11 -15.45 9.78
CA VAL A 440 11.97 -16.84 9.33
C VAL A 440 10.80 -16.90 8.35
N THR A 441 11.07 -17.34 7.13
CA THR A 441 10.05 -17.49 6.08
C THR A 441 9.18 -18.74 6.29
N GLY A 442 8.05 -18.85 5.59
CA GLY A 442 7.24 -20.09 5.57
C GLY A 442 8.06 -21.31 5.12
N GLY A 443 8.96 -21.13 4.16
CA GLY A 443 9.89 -22.19 3.73
C GLY A 443 10.88 -22.62 4.84
N ASP A 444 11.40 -21.67 5.62
CA ASP A 444 12.26 -21.98 6.76
C ASP A 444 11.52 -22.71 7.87
N ILE A 445 10.28 -22.32 8.15
CA ILE A 445 9.40 -23.00 9.13
C ILE A 445 9.19 -24.44 8.69
N TRP A 446 8.91 -24.66 7.41
CA TRP A 446 8.72 -26.01 6.86
C TRP A 446 10.00 -26.84 6.94
N ALA A 447 11.14 -26.28 6.58
CA ALA A 447 12.43 -26.95 6.67
C ALA A 447 12.78 -27.37 8.11
N VAL A 448 12.53 -26.49 9.10
CA VAL A 448 12.71 -26.84 10.53
C VAL A 448 11.74 -27.93 10.96
N PHE A 449 10.48 -27.85 10.50
CA PHE A 449 9.48 -28.85 10.82
C PHE A 449 9.85 -30.24 10.25
N GLN A 450 10.31 -30.27 9.01
CA GLN A 450 10.76 -31.52 8.36
C GLN A 450 11.98 -32.09 9.08
N ASP A 451 12.99 -31.28 9.38
CA ASP A 451 14.19 -31.76 10.08
C ASP A 451 13.90 -32.27 11.48
N GLU A 452 12.96 -31.64 12.19
CA GLU A 452 12.64 -32.01 13.57
C GLU A 452 11.72 -33.23 13.66
N TYR A 453 10.69 -33.32 12.82
CA TYR A 453 9.60 -34.30 13.00
C TYR A 453 9.51 -35.37 11.91
N LEU A 454 10.01 -35.10 10.70
CA LEU A 454 9.85 -36.01 9.55
C LEU A 454 11.22 -36.58 9.15
N PRO A 455 11.38 -37.92 9.11
CA PRO A 455 12.61 -38.53 8.63
C PRO A 455 12.81 -38.18 7.14
N ASN A 456 14.02 -37.75 6.78
CA ASN A 456 14.40 -37.56 5.39
C ASN A 456 14.60 -38.93 4.73
N PRO A 457 13.91 -39.27 3.62
CA PRO A 457 14.07 -40.54 2.91
C PRO A 457 15.51 -40.78 2.42
N GLU A 458 16.23 -39.72 2.05
CA GLU A 458 17.62 -39.80 1.54
C GLU A 458 18.68 -39.85 2.65
N ASN A 459 18.37 -39.29 3.80
CA ASN A 459 19.24 -39.30 4.98
C ASN A 459 18.38 -39.53 6.25
N PRO A 460 17.87 -40.77 6.45
CA PRO A 460 17.02 -41.06 7.59
C PRO A 460 17.81 -40.95 8.89
N TRP A 461 17.28 -40.13 9.78
CA TRP A 461 17.87 -39.94 11.11
C TRP A 461 17.15 -40.76 12.17
N GLY A 462 17.85 -41.04 13.23
CA GLY A 462 17.31 -41.69 14.39
C GLY A 462 17.63 -43.16 14.50
N ARG A 463 17.21 -43.70 15.62
CA ARG A 463 17.54 -45.04 16.09
C ARG A 463 16.72 -46.14 15.43
N VAL A 464 15.44 -45.83 15.10
CA VAL A 464 14.45 -46.80 14.59
C VAL A 464 13.96 -46.34 13.22
N GLN A 465 13.98 -47.27 12.24
CA GLN A 465 13.44 -47.03 10.88
C GLN A 465 12.54 -48.23 10.49
N VAL A 466 11.25 -48.02 10.37
CA VAL A 466 10.28 -49.04 9.97
C VAL A 466 10.30 -49.21 8.46
N LYS A 467 10.54 -50.45 7.99
CA LYS A 467 10.52 -50.85 6.58
C LYS A 467 9.17 -51.38 6.15
N ASN A 468 8.60 -52.29 6.97
CA ASN A 468 7.33 -52.94 6.67
C ASN A 468 6.64 -53.33 7.97
N ASN A 469 5.33 -53.47 7.95
CA ASN A 469 4.54 -53.97 9.09
C ASN A 469 3.40 -54.87 8.65
N GLN A 470 3.08 -55.88 9.47
CA GLN A 470 1.94 -56.75 9.34
C GLN A 470 1.21 -56.82 10.65
N SER A 471 -0.10 -56.61 10.66
CA SER A 471 -0.95 -56.75 11.84
C SER A 471 -1.96 -57.88 11.63
N THR A 472 -2.19 -58.68 12.67
CA THR A 472 -3.22 -59.69 12.72
C THR A 472 -3.99 -59.56 14.02
N THR A 473 -5.32 -59.55 13.94
CA THR A 473 -6.19 -59.48 15.13
C THR A 473 -6.75 -60.86 15.41
N ASP A 474 -6.64 -61.35 16.64
CA ASP A 474 -7.20 -62.64 17.06
C ASP A 474 -8.71 -62.54 17.42
N THR A 475 -9.31 -63.68 17.79
CA THR A 475 -10.74 -63.74 18.16
C THR A 475 -11.10 -62.98 19.43
N ASP A 476 -10.13 -62.68 20.28
CA ASP A 476 -10.29 -61.94 21.54
C ASP A 476 -10.03 -60.45 21.35
N GLY A 477 -9.75 -59.99 20.10
CA GLY A 477 -9.53 -58.58 19.78
C GLY A 477 -8.14 -58.09 20.12
N VAL A 478 -7.17 -58.98 20.31
CA VAL A 478 -5.76 -58.63 20.53
C VAL A 478 -5.03 -58.56 19.22
N ASP A 479 -4.43 -57.39 18.97
CA ASP A 479 -3.58 -57.20 17.78
C ASP A 479 -2.16 -57.70 18.05
N THR A 480 -1.66 -58.55 17.15
CA THR A 480 -0.24 -58.90 17.06
C THR A 480 0.38 -58.16 15.87
N LEU A 481 1.37 -57.32 16.16
CA LEU A 481 2.08 -56.51 15.18
C LEU A 481 3.50 -57.04 14.95
N LYS A 482 3.82 -57.38 13.70
CA LYS A 482 5.18 -57.72 13.27
C LYS A 482 5.74 -56.59 12.44
N VAL A 483 6.89 -56.04 12.82
CA VAL A 483 7.53 -54.89 12.20
C VAL A 483 8.94 -55.26 11.73
N GLU A 484 9.17 -55.14 10.42
CA GLU A 484 10.51 -55.19 9.86
C GLU A 484 11.15 -53.79 10.00
N ALA A 485 12.20 -53.68 10.75
CA ALA A 485 12.85 -52.37 11.03
C ALA A 485 14.38 -52.45 11.00
N THR A 486 15.01 -51.31 10.78
CA THR A 486 16.42 -51.14 11.14
C THR A 486 16.48 -50.43 12.51
N VAL A 487 17.17 -51.04 13.48
CA VAL A 487 17.38 -50.50 14.83
C VAL A 487 18.88 -50.36 15.04
N ASP A 488 19.35 -49.16 15.37
CA ASP A 488 20.78 -48.83 15.55
C ASP A 488 21.64 -49.34 14.38
N GLY A 489 21.11 -49.23 13.14
CA GLY A 489 21.81 -49.63 11.91
C GLY A 489 21.73 -51.13 11.59
N GLN A 490 21.06 -51.94 12.39
CA GLN A 490 20.90 -53.42 12.18
C GLN A 490 19.46 -53.77 11.83
N ASP A 491 19.29 -54.53 10.76
CA ASP A 491 17.99 -55.05 10.35
C ASP A 491 17.48 -56.08 11.37
N THR A 492 16.26 -55.88 11.83
CA THR A 492 15.61 -56.72 12.85
C THR A 492 14.12 -56.84 12.62
N VAL A 493 13.50 -57.84 13.22
CA VAL A 493 12.05 -58.03 13.22
C VAL A 493 11.56 -57.88 14.65
N LEU A 494 10.75 -56.90 14.87
CA LEU A 494 10.12 -56.64 16.15
C LEU A 494 8.71 -57.26 16.14
N THR A 495 8.30 -57.86 17.28
CA THR A 495 6.96 -58.39 17.43
C THR A 495 6.39 -57.96 18.78
N GLY A 496 5.16 -57.50 18.77
CA GLY A 496 4.47 -57.09 20.00
C GLY A 496 2.98 -57.31 19.89
N SER A 497 2.29 -57.31 21.00
CA SER A 497 0.85 -57.54 21.09
C SER A 497 0.18 -56.47 21.97
N GLY A 498 -1.08 -56.09 21.63
CA GLY A 498 -1.80 -55.06 22.36
C GLY A 498 -3.27 -54.97 21.92
N ASN A 499 -3.99 -54.02 22.53
CA ASN A 499 -5.40 -53.75 22.21
C ASN A 499 -5.60 -52.88 20.96
N GLY A 500 -4.57 -52.77 20.15
CA GLY A 500 -4.54 -52.03 18.88
C GLY A 500 -3.12 -51.89 18.34
N PRO A 501 -2.93 -51.47 17.07
CA PRO A 501 -1.62 -51.42 16.41
C PRO A 501 -0.58 -50.53 17.14
N ILE A 502 -1.00 -49.43 17.73
CA ILE A 502 -0.10 -48.51 18.48
C ILE A 502 0.39 -49.19 19.77
N SER A 503 -0.53 -49.82 20.54
CA SER A 503 -0.20 -50.53 21.77
C SER A 503 0.69 -51.74 21.50
N ALA A 504 0.42 -52.51 20.44
CA ALA A 504 1.27 -53.61 20.00
C ALA A 504 2.67 -53.15 19.55
N PHE A 505 2.78 -51.93 18.99
CA PHE A 505 4.08 -51.36 18.61
C PHE A 505 4.88 -50.91 19.84
N PHE A 506 4.23 -50.40 20.88
CA PHE A 506 4.89 -50.07 22.16
C PHE A 506 5.47 -51.32 22.81
N ASP A 507 4.73 -52.42 22.85
CA ASP A 507 5.19 -53.70 23.35
C ASP A 507 6.39 -54.23 22.52
N ALA A 508 6.34 -54.09 21.18
CA ALA A 508 7.46 -54.40 20.30
C ALA A 508 8.72 -53.56 20.58
N LEU A 509 8.58 -52.26 20.85
CA LEU A 509 9.69 -51.36 21.19
C LEU A 509 10.26 -51.67 22.57
N GLN A 510 9.43 -52.09 23.52
CA GLN A 510 9.89 -52.50 24.87
C GLN A 510 10.83 -53.71 24.80
N SER A 511 10.62 -54.64 23.82
CA SER A 511 11.50 -55.78 23.61
C SER A 511 12.96 -55.43 23.27
N ILE A 512 13.19 -54.20 22.78
CA ILE A 512 14.53 -53.64 22.48
C ILE A 512 14.96 -52.56 23.45
N GLY A 513 14.28 -52.48 24.62
CA GLY A 513 14.63 -51.60 25.73
C GLY A 513 14.19 -50.14 25.55
N ILE A 514 13.23 -49.86 24.69
CA ILE A 514 12.64 -48.52 24.52
C ILE A 514 11.27 -48.52 25.20
N ASP A 515 11.16 -47.84 26.32
CA ASP A 515 9.90 -47.71 27.07
C ASP A 515 9.14 -46.48 26.57
N VAL A 516 7.96 -46.71 25.96
CA VAL A 516 7.11 -45.66 25.38
C VAL A 516 5.74 -45.69 26.03
N ARG A 517 5.33 -44.55 26.58
CA ARG A 517 3.98 -44.38 27.14
C ARG A 517 3.23 -43.30 26.37
N LEU A 518 2.04 -43.62 25.85
CA LEU A 518 1.14 -42.70 25.18
C LEU A 518 0.55 -41.70 26.19
N LEU A 519 0.59 -40.41 25.82
CA LEU A 519 -0.02 -39.31 26.58
C LEU A 519 -1.19 -38.68 25.82
N ASP A 520 -1.05 -38.49 24.49
CA ASP A 520 -2.11 -37.91 23.63
C ASP A 520 -1.99 -38.45 22.21
N TYR A 521 -3.12 -38.53 21.51
CA TYR A 521 -3.21 -38.97 20.13
C TYR A 521 -4.28 -38.19 19.38
N GLN A 522 -3.92 -37.67 18.22
CA GLN A 522 -4.83 -36.99 17.30
C GLN A 522 -4.48 -37.36 15.86
N GLU A 523 -5.47 -37.42 14.98
CA GLU A 523 -5.25 -37.57 13.56
C GLU A 523 -6.30 -36.80 12.75
N HIS A 524 -5.94 -36.42 11.52
CA HIS A 524 -6.86 -35.86 10.56
C HIS A 524 -6.41 -36.16 9.12
N THR A 525 -7.34 -36.00 8.19
CA THR A 525 -7.04 -36.11 6.76
C THR A 525 -6.47 -34.81 6.21
N MET A 526 -5.41 -34.88 5.42
CA MET A 526 -4.75 -33.71 4.82
C MET A 526 -5.40 -33.26 3.50
N SER A 527 -6.25 -34.10 2.88
CA SER A 527 -6.95 -33.83 1.64
C SER A 527 -8.23 -34.65 1.53
N GLU A 528 -9.08 -34.33 0.57
CA GLU A 528 -10.29 -35.11 0.27
C GLU A 528 -10.03 -36.24 -0.72
N GLY A 529 -10.83 -37.29 -0.66
CA GLY A 529 -10.83 -38.42 -1.61
C GLY A 529 -10.17 -39.72 -1.11
N ALA A 530 -10.31 -40.80 -1.87
CA ALA A 530 -9.87 -42.15 -1.48
C ALA A 530 -8.35 -42.35 -1.39
N SER A 531 -7.56 -41.39 -1.94
CA SER A 531 -6.09 -41.36 -1.85
C SER A 531 -5.58 -40.31 -0.86
N ALA A 532 -6.46 -39.78 -0.02
CA ALA A 532 -6.10 -38.77 0.98
C ALA A 532 -5.03 -39.31 1.94
N GLN A 533 -4.05 -38.46 2.25
CA GLN A 533 -3.07 -38.72 3.31
C GLN A 533 -3.66 -38.38 4.66
N ALA A 534 -3.32 -39.15 5.69
CA ALA A 534 -3.58 -38.85 7.08
C ALA A 534 -2.31 -38.34 7.75
N ALA A 535 -2.47 -37.34 8.61
CA ALA A 535 -1.45 -36.90 9.55
C ALA A 535 -1.84 -37.37 10.95
N SER A 536 -0.96 -38.15 11.57
CA SER A 536 -1.12 -38.63 12.95
C SER A 536 -0.11 -37.91 13.85
N TYR A 537 -0.57 -37.46 15.00
CA TYR A 537 0.21 -36.77 16.04
C TYR A 537 0.16 -37.57 17.34
N ILE A 538 1.30 -37.87 17.87
CA ILE A 538 1.41 -38.66 19.11
C ILE A 538 2.30 -37.94 20.11
N GLU A 539 1.79 -37.71 21.32
CA GLU A 539 2.60 -37.27 22.44
C GLU A 539 2.98 -38.49 23.28
N CYS A 540 4.27 -38.72 23.45
CA CYS A 540 4.80 -39.86 24.21
C CYS A 540 5.72 -39.40 25.32
N ALA A 541 5.69 -40.15 26.44
CA ALA A 541 6.77 -40.14 27.42
C ALA A 541 7.76 -41.27 27.07
N ILE A 542 9.02 -40.92 26.79
CA ILE A 542 10.08 -41.83 26.36
C ILE A 542 11.32 -41.53 27.21
N ASP A 543 11.78 -42.48 28.00
CA ASP A 543 12.96 -42.34 28.88
C ASP A 543 12.95 -41.05 29.71
N GLY A 544 11.76 -40.68 30.25
CA GLY A 544 11.55 -39.46 31.06
C GLY A 544 11.40 -38.15 30.29
N LYS A 545 11.53 -38.12 28.94
CA LYS A 545 11.23 -36.97 28.08
C LYS A 545 9.80 -37.05 27.55
N VAL A 546 9.11 -35.93 27.49
CA VAL A 546 7.78 -35.81 26.85
C VAL A 546 7.95 -35.12 25.52
N LEU A 547 7.64 -35.81 24.43
CA LEU A 547 7.89 -35.34 23.06
C LEU A 547 6.71 -35.68 22.16
N TRP A 548 6.47 -34.82 21.19
CA TRP A 548 5.57 -35.08 20.08
C TRP A 548 6.29 -35.76 18.91
N GLY A 549 5.59 -36.67 18.25
CA GLY A 549 5.97 -37.22 16.95
C GLY A 549 4.84 -37.07 15.96
N ILE A 550 5.18 -37.01 14.68
CA ILE A 550 4.23 -36.94 13.58
C ILE A 550 4.54 -38.00 12.54
N GLY A 551 3.47 -38.55 11.93
CA GLY A 551 3.56 -39.44 10.82
C GLY A 551 2.55 -39.11 9.74
N ILE A 552 2.97 -39.14 8.49
CA ILE A 552 2.12 -38.88 7.33
C ILE A 552 2.13 -40.10 6.41
N ASP A 553 0.95 -40.65 6.13
CA ASP A 553 0.78 -41.78 5.22
C ASP A 553 -0.68 -41.84 4.70
N ALA A 554 -0.88 -42.48 3.55
CA ALA A 554 -2.23 -42.78 3.03
C ALA A 554 -2.95 -43.83 3.89
N ASN A 555 -2.22 -44.64 4.67
CA ASN A 555 -2.76 -45.62 5.62
C ASN A 555 -2.64 -45.05 7.06
N THR A 556 -3.76 -44.91 7.74
CA THR A 556 -3.83 -44.34 9.08
C THR A 556 -2.98 -45.07 10.11
N THR A 557 -2.98 -46.43 10.05
CA THR A 557 -2.11 -47.23 10.93
C THR A 557 -0.63 -46.96 10.69
N ARG A 558 -0.21 -46.85 9.42
CA ARG A 558 1.18 -46.49 9.09
C ARG A 558 1.52 -45.07 9.53
N ALA A 559 0.60 -44.10 9.36
CA ALA A 559 0.78 -42.75 9.87
C ALA A 559 1.02 -42.75 11.36
N SER A 560 0.23 -43.50 12.14
CA SER A 560 0.39 -43.61 13.57
C SER A 560 1.72 -44.27 13.99
N LEU A 561 2.14 -45.38 13.33
CA LEU A 561 3.44 -46.00 13.60
C LEU A 561 4.61 -45.05 13.26
N LYS A 562 4.53 -44.30 12.15
CA LYS A 562 5.51 -43.26 11.82
C LYS A 562 5.57 -42.15 12.87
N ALA A 563 4.43 -41.77 13.46
CA ALA A 563 4.40 -40.77 14.53
C ALA A 563 5.12 -41.26 15.79
N VAL A 564 4.92 -42.53 16.17
CA VAL A 564 5.67 -43.16 17.30
C VAL A 564 7.18 -43.16 16.98
N VAL A 565 7.58 -43.59 15.78
CA VAL A 565 8.98 -43.62 15.35
C VAL A 565 9.60 -42.21 15.38
N SER A 566 8.88 -41.19 14.93
CA SER A 566 9.29 -39.80 15.01
C SER A 566 9.60 -39.39 16.46
N ALA A 567 8.69 -39.66 17.41
CA ALA A 567 8.89 -39.36 18.84
C ALA A 567 10.10 -40.11 19.42
N VAL A 568 10.22 -41.44 19.15
CA VAL A 568 11.32 -42.28 19.61
C VAL A 568 12.67 -41.78 19.11
N ASN A 569 12.75 -41.45 17.84
CA ASN A 569 13.99 -40.97 17.22
C ASN A 569 14.40 -39.60 17.77
N ARG A 570 13.43 -38.71 18.02
CA ARG A 570 13.67 -37.42 18.66
C ARG A 570 14.14 -37.55 20.11
N ALA A 571 13.67 -38.56 20.85
CA ALA A 571 14.13 -38.82 22.18
C ALA A 571 15.60 -39.23 22.26
N ALA A 572 16.11 -39.87 21.18
CA ALA A 572 17.49 -40.30 21.03
C ALA A 572 18.43 -39.22 20.46
N ARG A 573 17.90 -38.09 20.03
CA ARG A 573 18.60 -36.92 19.52
C ARG A 573 19.02 -35.99 20.67
#